data_94e7ded632dca9b8ff7d0dc3606e34b7
#
_entry.id   94e7ded632dca9b8ff7d0dc3606e34b7
#
_cell.length_a   1.000
_cell.length_b   1.000
_cell.length_c   1.000
_cell.angle_alpha   90.00
_cell.angle_beta   90.00
_cell.angle_gamma   90.00
#
_symmetry.space_group_name_H-M   'P 1'
#
loop_
_entity.id
_entity.type
_entity.pdbx_description
1 polymer ?
#
loop_
_entity_poly.entity_id
_entity_poly.type
_entity_poly.pdbx_seq_one_letter_code
_entity_poly.pdbx_strand_id
1 'polypeptide(L)'
;MAKEAYYCTVKELNKLGRDAIPAQLRSNTHLIYSSPATLAFNSPGAEGFGVKRAGLAVPDSIMLIVAPGCCGRNTSLISSMREYDNRFFYLMMDETDIVTGRHLKKVPKAVQEICDSLEKKPSVVMICITCVDALLGTDMERICRKSEEKTGLPVR
;
A
#
# COMPACT_ATOMS: atom_id res chain seq x y z
N MET A 1 0.87 25.26 26.15
CA MET A 1 2.10 24.45 26.34
C MET A 1 2.35 23.69 25.04
N ALA A 2 3.41 24.03 24.32
CA ALA A 2 3.83 23.26 23.16
C ALA A 2 4.27 21.86 23.64
N LYS A 3 3.67 20.80 23.10
CA LYS A 3 4.14 19.43 23.37
C LYS A 3 5.48 19.29 22.69
N GLU A 4 6.55 19.13 23.45
CA GLU A 4 7.83 18.74 22.90
C GLU A 4 7.68 17.42 22.13
N ALA A 5 8.11 17.42 20.89
CA ALA A 5 8.16 16.20 20.09
C ALA A 5 9.32 15.33 20.59
N TYR A 6 9.02 14.11 21.00
CA TYR A 6 10.02 13.14 21.43
C TYR A 6 10.38 12.23 20.26
N TYR A 7 11.64 12.17 19.93
CA TYR A 7 12.17 11.30 18.89
C TYR A 7 13.08 10.24 19.50
N CYS A 8 12.85 8.99 19.12
CA CYS A 8 13.66 7.87 19.58
C CYS A 8 13.89 6.92 18.40
N THR A 9 15.12 6.52 18.18
CA THR A 9 15.43 5.53 17.16
C THR A 9 15.02 4.13 17.63
N VAL A 10 14.77 3.20 16.69
CA VAL A 10 14.44 1.81 17.01
C VAL A 10 15.56 1.14 17.81
N LYS A 11 16.84 1.51 17.55
CA LYS A 11 17.98 1.02 18.34
C LYS A 11 17.95 1.49 19.78
N GLU A 12 17.57 2.73 20.02
CA GLU A 12 17.43 3.28 21.37
C GLU A 12 16.23 2.65 22.10
N LEU A 13 15.10 2.49 21.41
CA LEU A 13 13.92 1.81 21.95
C LEU A 13 14.24 0.37 22.38
N ASN A 14 14.97 -0.37 21.57
CA ASN A 14 15.38 -1.74 21.89
C ASN A 14 16.33 -1.83 23.09
N LYS A 15 17.15 -0.79 23.32
CA LYS A 15 18.04 -0.74 24.49
C LYS A 15 17.33 -0.36 25.78
N LEU A 16 16.28 0.47 25.68
CA LEU A 16 15.57 1.01 26.83
C LEU A 16 14.61 0.01 27.49
N GLY A 17 14.23 -1.04 26.78
CA GLY A 17 13.26 -2.02 27.28
C GLY A 17 11.82 -1.48 27.34
N ARG A 18 10.90 -2.39 27.68
CA ARG A 18 9.46 -2.11 27.64
C ARG A 18 9.01 -1.01 28.63
N ASP A 19 9.71 -0.86 29.76
CA ASP A 19 9.33 0.07 30.83
C ASP A 19 9.71 1.53 30.50
N ALA A 20 10.62 1.73 29.57
CA ALA A 20 11.01 3.05 29.12
C ALA A 20 10.08 3.60 28.00
N ILE A 21 9.12 2.80 27.51
CA ILE A 21 8.10 3.30 26.59
C ILE A 21 7.16 4.24 27.33
N PRO A 22 6.96 5.47 26.88
CA PRO A 22 6.06 6.43 27.51
C PRO A 22 4.69 5.81 27.80
N ALA A 23 4.17 6.01 29.00
CA ALA A 23 2.90 5.44 29.42
C ALA A 23 1.74 5.77 28.48
N GLN A 24 1.78 6.94 27.86
CA GLN A 24 0.81 7.40 26.86
C GLN A 24 0.78 6.49 25.61
N LEU A 25 1.91 5.92 25.21
CA LEU A 25 1.99 4.98 24.10
C LEU A 25 1.57 3.56 24.51
N ARG A 26 1.72 3.22 25.79
CA ARG A 26 1.32 1.91 26.33
C ARG A 26 -0.16 1.84 26.67
N SER A 27 -0.76 2.96 27.05
CA SER A 27 -2.16 3.04 27.50
C SER A 27 -3.16 3.24 26.36
N ASN A 28 -2.68 3.41 25.14
CA ASN A 28 -3.55 3.67 24.00
C ASN A 28 -4.22 2.38 23.53
N THR A 29 -5.40 2.10 24.06
CA THR A 29 -6.20 0.92 23.76
C THR A 29 -7.09 1.11 22.50
N HIS A 30 -7.12 2.29 21.95
CA HIS A 30 -7.95 2.60 20.78
C HIS A 30 -7.14 2.39 19.50
N LEU A 31 -7.49 1.37 18.74
CA LEU A 31 -6.89 1.07 17.43
C LEU A 31 -6.99 2.23 16.45
N ILE A 32 -8.06 3.03 16.54
CA ILE A 32 -8.30 4.20 15.67
C ILE A 32 -7.33 5.34 15.97
N TYR A 33 -6.85 5.42 17.19
CA TYR A 33 -5.87 6.42 17.66
C TYR A 33 -4.51 5.79 17.89
N SER A 34 -4.21 4.74 17.15
CA SER A 34 -2.88 4.17 17.15
C SER A 34 -1.83 5.26 16.96
N SER A 35 -0.65 5.02 17.46
CA SER A 35 0.41 6.02 17.53
C SER A 35 0.60 6.76 16.19
N PRO A 36 1.07 8.02 16.21
CA PRO A 36 1.43 8.72 14.99
C PRO A 36 2.33 7.91 14.05
N ALA A 37 3.19 7.06 14.60
CA ALA A 37 4.01 6.13 13.84
C ALA A 37 3.16 5.14 13.04
N THR A 38 2.09 4.57 13.62
CA THR A 38 1.20 3.65 12.90
C THR A 38 0.50 4.36 11.75
N LEU A 39 -0.01 5.57 11.97
CA LEU A 39 -0.61 6.39 10.91
C LEU A 39 0.40 6.77 9.84
N ALA A 40 1.63 7.13 10.23
CA ALA A 40 2.69 7.50 9.30
C ALA A 40 3.16 6.33 8.43
N PHE A 41 3.21 5.11 8.97
CA PHE A 41 3.76 3.95 8.27
C PHE A 41 2.71 3.02 7.65
N ASN A 42 1.50 2.99 8.17
CA ASN A 42 0.46 2.06 7.74
C ASN A 42 -0.61 2.69 6.84
N SER A 43 -0.79 4.00 6.88
CA SER A 43 -1.74 4.66 5.99
C SER A 43 -1.20 4.73 4.56
N PRO A 44 -1.99 4.36 3.54
CA PRO A 44 -1.58 4.47 2.13
C PRO A 44 -1.20 5.89 1.70
N GLY A 45 -1.79 6.89 2.32
CA GLY A 45 -1.51 8.31 2.05
C GLY A 45 -0.48 8.95 2.98
N ALA A 46 0.05 8.20 3.95
CA ALA A 46 0.97 8.72 4.95
C ALA A 46 2.40 8.85 4.41
N GLU A 47 3.18 9.67 5.10
CA GLU A 47 4.55 10.02 4.72
C GLU A 47 5.47 8.80 4.54
N GLY A 48 5.30 7.77 5.33
CA GLY A 48 6.10 6.54 5.25
C GLY A 48 5.67 5.54 4.17
N PHE A 49 4.50 5.69 3.57
CA PHE A 49 3.94 4.76 2.57
C PHE A 49 3.99 3.28 2.96
N GLY A 50 3.75 2.98 4.25
CA GLY A 50 4.02 1.67 4.84
C GLY A 50 3.40 0.50 4.09
N VAL A 51 2.10 0.54 3.77
CA VAL A 51 1.40 -0.52 3.03
C VAL A 51 1.97 -0.70 1.63
N LYS A 52 2.26 0.41 0.93
CA LYS A 52 2.85 0.38 -0.42
C LYS A 52 4.24 -0.23 -0.43
N ARG A 53 5.05 0.06 0.59
CA ARG A 53 6.40 -0.50 0.75
C ARG A 53 6.37 -1.95 1.24
N ALA A 54 5.42 -2.30 2.09
CA ALA A 54 5.30 -3.67 2.61
C ALA A 54 5.10 -4.70 1.50
N GLY A 55 4.27 -4.39 0.50
CA GLY A 55 4.10 -5.26 -0.66
C GLY A 55 5.38 -5.44 -1.48
N LEU A 56 6.25 -4.44 -1.51
CA LEU A 56 7.53 -4.48 -2.21
C LEU A 56 8.66 -5.14 -1.39
N ALA A 57 8.42 -5.46 -0.12
CA ALA A 57 9.37 -6.20 0.71
C ALA A 57 9.53 -7.66 0.28
N VAL A 58 8.55 -8.22 -0.42
CA VAL A 58 8.67 -9.56 -1.01
C VAL A 58 9.63 -9.49 -2.21
N PRO A 59 10.66 -10.32 -2.27
CA PRO A 59 11.58 -10.33 -3.40
C PRO A 59 10.87 -10.56 -4.73
N ASP A 60 11.26 -9.80 -5.75
CA ASP A 60 10.66 -9.84 -7.10
C ASP A 60 9.15 -9.58 -7.15
N SER A 61 8.55 -9.05 -6.09
CA SER A 61 7.15 -8.62 -6.12
C SER A 61 6.98 -7.33 -6.91
N ILE A 62 5.79 -7.10 -7.43
CA ILE A 62 5.36 -5.81 -7.95
C ILE A 62 4.16 -5.32 -7.16
N MET A 63 3.99 -4.00 -7.11
CA MET A 63 2.87 -3.33 -6.46
C MET A 63 2.05 -2.56 -7.50
N LEU A 64 0.77 -2.86 -7.59
CA LEU A 64 -0.21 -2.11 -8.36
C LEU A 64 -1.11 -1.32 -7.42
N ILE A 65 -1.06 -0.01 -7.50
CA ILE A 65 -2.02 0.85 -6.81
C ILE A 65 -3.19 1.14 -7.75
N VAL A 66 -4.40 0.88 -7.24
CA VAL A 66 -5.65 1.18 -7.93
C VAL A 66 -6.32 2.33 -7.19
N ALA A 67 -6.34 3.52 -7.81
CA ALA A 67 -6.75 4.72 -7.08
C ALA A 67 -7.16 5.87 -7.99
N PRO A 68 -8.00 6.80 -7.50
CA PRO A 68 -8.18 8.10 -8.12
C PRO A 68 -6.88 8.93 -8.12
N GLY A 69 -6.80 9.93 -9.00
CA GLY A 69 -5.59 10.72 -9.18
C GLY A 69 -5.03 11.39 -7.92
N CYS A 70 -5.90 11.75 -6.97
CA CYS A 70 -5.47 12.35 -5.70
C CYS A 70 -4.65 11.40 -4.82
N CYS A 71 -5.00 10.11 -4.79
CA CYS A 71 -4.29 9.09 -4.00
C CYS A 71 -2.98 8.64 -4.66
N GLY A 72 -2.83 8.90 -5.96
CA GLY A 72 -1.62 8.58 -6.71
C GLY A 72 -0.51 9.64 -6.59
N ARG A 73 -0.82 10.85 -6.15
CA ARG A 73 0.14 11.96 -6.12
C ARG A 73 1.45 11.61 -5.40
N ASN A 74 1.36 10.90 -4.31
CA ASN A 74 2.53 10.52 -3.53
C ASN A 74 3.28 9.29 -4.07
N THR A 75 2.75 8.64 -5.11
CA THR A 75 3.38 7.45 -5.71
C THR A 75 4.59 7.82 -6.54
N SER A 76 4.61 9.02 -7.12
CA SER A 76 5.76 9.51 -7.89
C SER A 76 7.06 9.57 -7.07
N LEU A 77 6.96 9.80 -5.77
CA LEU A 77 8.12 9.76 -4.87
C LEU A 77 8.70 8.37 -4.70
N ILE A 78 7.85 7.33 -4.64
CA ILE A 78 8.31 5.94 -4.50
C ILE A 78 8.89 5.44 -5.82
N SER A 79 8.26 5.76 -6.95
CA SER A 79 8.75 5.37 -8.27
C SER A 79 10.09 6.05 -8.63
N SER A 80 10.41 7.18 -8.00
CA SER A 80 11.71 7.84 -8.16
C SER A 80 12.84 7.20 -7.34
N MET A 81 12.53 6.29 -6.43
CA MET A 81 13.54 5.54 -5.69
C MET A 81 14.05 4.39 -6.54
N ARG A 82 15.35 4.37 -6.84
CA ARG A 82 16.00 3.36 -7.70
C ARG A 82 15.71 1.91 -7.29
N GLU A 83 15.45 1.66 -6.00
CA GLU A 83 15.14 0.34 -5.46
C GLU A 83 13.79 -0.22 -5.92
N TYR A 84 12.87 0.65 -6.36
CA TYR A 84 11.51 0.30 -6.74
C TYR A 84 11.22 0.55 -8.22
N ASP A 85 12.25 0.91 -8.97
CA ASP A 85 12.16 1.11 -10.41
C ASP A 85 11.61 -0.17 -11.07
N ASN A 86 10.61 -0.05 -11.92
CA ASN A 86 9.92 -1.16 -12.58
C ASN A 86 9.16 -2.15 -11.65
N ARG A 87 9.00 -1.83 -10.37
CA ARG A 87 8.24 -2.66 -9.44
C ARG A 87 6.97 -2.01 -8.91
N PHE A 88 6.74 -0.75 -9.25
CA PHE A 88 5.64 0.04 -8.75
C PHE A 88 4.80 0.59 -9.90
N PHE A 89 3.53 0.22 -9.93
CA PHE A 89 2.59 0.59 -10.99
C PHE A 89 1.36 1.28 -10.42
N TYR A 90 0.73 2.09 -11.24
CA TYR A 90 -0.43 2.85 -10.85
C TYR A 90 -1.52 2.76 -11.90
N LEU A 91 -2.68 2.25 -11.51
CA LEU A 91 -3.89 2.26 -12.31
C LEU A 91 -4.80 3.39 -11.85
N MET A 92 -4.87 4.44 -12.62
CA MET A 92 -5.75 5.55 -12.33
C MET A 92 -7.20 5.21 -12.64
N MET A 93 -8.07 5.46 -11.66
CA MET A 93 -9.51 5.38 -11.81
C MET A 93 -10.11 6.77 -11.99
N ASP A 94 -11.00 6.91 -12.94
CA ASP A 94 -11.85 8.09 -13.08
C ASP A 94 -13.21 7.91 -12.36
N GLU A 95 -13.98 8.96 -12.27
CA GLU A 95 -15.32 8.93 -11.65
C GLU A 95 -16.25 7.94 -12.35
N THR A 96 -16.13 7.82 -13.65
CA THR A 96 -16.94 6.89 -14.44
C THR A 96 -16.60 5.43 -14.12
N ASP A 97 -15.32 5.13 -13.93
CA ASP A 97 -14.87 3.80 -13.52
C ASP A 97 -15.47 3.39 -12.18
N ILE A 98 -15.51 4.34 -11.25
CA ILE A 98 -16.04 4.14 -9.90
C ILE A 98 -17.53 3.91 -9.96
N VAL A 99 -18.30 4.84 -10.57
CA VAL A 99 -19.75 4.79 -10.61
C VAL A 99 -20.30 3.59 -11.40
N THR A 100 -19.60 3.19 -12.46
CA THR A 100 -20.04 2.07 -13.32
C THR A 100 -19.45 0.73 -12.95
N GLY A 101 -18.51 0.68 -11.98
CA GLY A 101 -17.77 -0.54 -11.61
C GLY A 101 -16.85 -1.05 -12.72
N ARG A 102 -16.47 -0.22 -13.70
CA ARG A 102 -15.57 -0.63 -14.80
C ARG A 102 -14.18 -1.02 -14.29
N HIS A 103 -13.74 -0.45 -13.17
CA HIS A 103 -12.47 -0.78 -12.54
C HIS A 103 -12.33 -2.28 -12.22
N LEU A 104 -13.43 -2.97 -11.88
CA LEU A 104 -13.45 -4.42 -11.63
C LEU A 104 -12.96 -5.25 -12.83
N LYS A 105 -13.14 -4.73 -14.06
CA LYS A 105 -12.66 -5.35 -15.29
C LYS A 105 -11.30 -4.81 -15.72
N LYS A 106 -11.01 -3.54 -15.40
CA LYS A 106 -9.72 -2.90 -15.73
C LYS A 106 -8.57 -3.50 -14.94
N VAL A 107 -8.78 -3.80 -13.65
CA VAL A 107 -7.68 -4.28 -12.77
C VAL A 107 -7.07 -5.60 -13.29
N PRO A 108 -7.84 -6.68 -13.55
CA PRO A 108 -7.24 -7.92 -14.07
C PRO A 108 -6.57 -7.75 -15.43
N LYS A 109 -7.03 -6.80 -16.24
CA LYS A 109 -6.42 -6.49 -17.52
C LYS A 109 -5.09 -5.75 -17.35
N ALA A 110 -5.05 -4.75 -16.46
CA ALA A 110 -3.83 -4.03 -16.13
C ALA A 110 -2.75 -4.94 -15.52
N VAL A 111 -3.14 -5.85 -14.63
CA VAL A 111 -2.22 -6.85 -14.07
C VAL A 111 -1.59 -7.69 -15.18
N GLN A 112 -2.39 -8.15 -16.14
CA GLN A 112 -1.88 -8.90 -17.30
C GLN A 112 -0.92 -8.06 -18.14
N GLU A 113 -1.31 -6.84 -18.52
CA GLU A 113 -0.48 -5.94 -19.32
C GLU A 113 0.88 -5.65 -18.64
N ILE A 114 0.88 -5.44 -17.33
CA ILE A 114 2.10 -5.25 -16.56
C ILE A 114 2.97 -6.50 -16.62
N CYS A 115 2.41 -7.67 -16.35
CA CYS A 115 3.17 -8.93 -16.37
C CYS A 115 3.73 -9.26 -17.75
N ASP A 116 3.03 -8.89 -18.81
CA ASP A 116 3.46 -9.10 -20.19
C ASP A 116 4.55 -8.10 -20.61
N SER A 117 4.59 -6.92 -19.98
CA SER A 117 5.59 -5.89 -20.29
C SER A 117 6.93 -6.09 -19.56
N LEU A 118 6.97 -6.92 -18.53
CA LEU A 118 8.17 -7.15 -17.74
C LEU A 118 9.05 -8.24 -18.35
N GLU A 119 10.35 -8.00 -18.45
CA GLU A 119 11.34 -8.97 -18.91
C GLU A 119 11.37 -10.23 -18.01
N LYS A 120 11.23 -10.01 -16.71
CA LYS A 120 11.17 -11.07 -15.70
C LYS A 120 9.80 -11.13 -15.05
N LYS A 121 9.19 -12.30 -15.05
CA LYS A 121 7.90 -12.49 -14.36
C LYS A 121 8.04 -12.24 -12.86
N PRO A 122 7.14 -11.46 -12.25
CA PRO A 122 7.18 -11.20 -10.81
C PRO A 122 6.82 -12.46 -10.01
N SER A 123 7.32 -12.54 -8.78
CA SER A 123 6.98 -13.62 -7.85
C SER A 123 5.54 -13.51 -7.35
N VAL A 124 5.05 -12.31 -7.20
CA VAL A 124 3.68 -11.99 -6.76
C VAL A 124 3.30 -10.58 -7.19
N VAL A 125 2.05 -10.38 -7.51
CA VAL A 125 1.47 -9.06 -7.75
C VAL A 125 0.68 -8.65 -6.50
N MET A 126 1.08 -7.54 -5.88
CA MET A 126 0.38 -6.94 -4.76
C MET A 126 -0.54 -5.85 -5.27
N ILE A 127 -1.82 -5.88 -4.90
CA ILE A 127 -2.79 -4.84 -5.25
C ILE A 127 -3.11 -4.02 -4.02
N CYS A 128 -2.87 -2.72 -4.09
CA CYS A 128 -3.29 -1.78 -3.06
C CYS A 128 -4.48 -0.97 -3.57
N ILE A 129 -5.62 -1.13 -2.92
CA ILE A 129 -6.82 -0.33 -3.15
C ILE A 129 -6.87 0.87 -2.22
N THR A 130 -7.78 1.78 -2.48
CA THR A 130 -7.99 2.96 -1.65
C THR A 130 -9.30 2.88 -0.85
N CYS A 131 -9.52 3.90 -0.02
CA CYS A 131 -10.76 4.04 0.74
C CYS A 131 -12.02 4.05 -0.15
N VAL A 132 -11.91 4.47 -1.40
CA VAL A 132 -13.04 4.47 -2.35
C VAL A 132 -13.53 3.05 -2.60
N ASP A 133 -12.61 2.13 -2.90
CA ASP A 133 -12.96 0.72 -3.12
C ASP A 133 -13.50 0.06 -1.85
N ALA A 134 -12.94 0.41 -0.70
CA ALA A 134 -13.42 -0.07 0.59
C ALA A 134 -14.86 0.39 0.87
N LEU A 135 -15.16 1.66 0.59
CA LEU A 135 -16.52 2.22 0.75
C LEU A 135 -17.54 1.60 -0.23
N LEU A 136 -17.09 1.25 -1.43
CA LEU A 136 -17.93 0.60 -2.44
C LEU A 136 -18.14 -0.90 -2.16
N GLY A 137 -17.47 -1.46 -1.15
CA GLY A 137 -17.54 -2.89 -0.87
C GLY A 137 -16.95 -3.74 -2.01
N THR A 138 -15.89 -3.25 -2.65
CA THR A 138 -15.26 -3.94 -3.79
C THR A 138 -14.77 -5.32 -3.37
N ASP A 139 -15.23 -6.36 -4.08
CA ASP A 139 -14.82 -7.75 -3.88
C ASP A 139 -13.39 -7.98 -4.40
N MET A 140 -12.42 -7.71 -3.54
CA MET A 140 -11.00 -7.84 -3.87
C MET A 140 -10.57 -9.29 -4.09
N GLU A 141 -11.16 -10.24 -3.36
CA GLU A 141 -10.86 -11.66 -3.55
C GLU A 141 -11.21 -12.12 -4.97
N ARG A 142 -12.35 -11.69 -5.48
CA ARG A 142 -12.77 -11.97 -6.86
C ARG A 142 -11.83 -11.31 -7.87
N ILE A 143 -11.36 -10.10 -7.63
CA ILE A 143 -10.41 -9.39 -8.50
C ILE A 143 -9.07 -10.13 -8.53
N CYS A 144 -8.53 -10.48 -7.36
CA CYS A 144 -7.28 -11.22 -7.26
C CYS A 144 -7.36 -12.56 -7.99
N ARG A 145 -8.40 -13.35 -7.74
CA ARG A 145 -8.62 -14.64 -8.42
C ARG A 145 -8.69 -14.51 -9.94
N LYS A 146 -9.45 -13.53 -10.46
CA LYS A 146 -9.51 -13.27 -11.91
C LYS A 146 -8.18 -12.83 -12.50
N SER A 147 -7.38 -12.13 -11.74
CA SER A 147 -6.04 -11.72 -12.16
C SER A 147 -5.08 -12.91 -12.16
N GLU A 148 -5.18 -13.79 -11.16
CA GLU A 148 -4.43 -15.06 -11.11
C GLU A 148 -4.77 -15.99 -12.29
N GLU A 149 -6.07 -16.14 -12.62
CA GLU A 149 -6.53 -16.93 -13.75
C GLU A 149 -5.93 -16.45 -15.08
N LYS A 150 -5.73 -15.15 -15.23
CA LYS A 150 -5.18 -14.55 -16.45
C LYS A 150 -3.66 -14.66 -16.55
N THR A 151 -2.97 -14.48 -15.45
CA THR A 151 -1.50 -14.35 -15.45
C THR A 151 -0.78 -15.63 -15.04
N GLY A 152 -1.47 -16.53 -14.33
CA GLY A 152 -0.87 -17.71 -13.71
C GLY A 152 0.06 -17.40 -12.56
N LEU A 153 0.00 -16.16 -12.03
CA LEU A 153 0.85 -15.66 -10.94
C LEU A 153 0.02 -15.40 -9.69
N PRO A 154 0.58 -15.54 -8.49
CA PRO A 154 -0.09 -15.14 -7.25
C PRO A 154 -0.43 -13.64 -7.28
N VAL A 155 -1.68 -13.29 -6.95
CA VAL A 155 -2.16 -11.90 -6.84
C VAL A 155 -2.81 -11.71 -5.47
N ARG A 156 -2.36 -10.69 -4.70
CA ARG A 156 -2.79 -10.44 -3.32
C ARG A 156 -3.12 -8.97 -3.10
#